data_5691bfd01fcb56d8d964858b5fd6ad30
#
_entry.id   5691bfd01fcb56d8d964858b5fd6ad30
#
_cell.length_a   1.000
_cell.length_b   1.000
_cell.length_c   1.000
_cell.angle_alpha   90.00
_cell.angle_beta   90.00
_cell.angle_gamma   90.00
#
_symmetry.space_group_name_H-M   'P 1'
#
loop_
_entity.id
_entity.type
_entity.pdbx_description
1 polymer ?
#
loop_
_entity_poly.entity_id
_entity_poly.type
_entity_poly.pdbx_seq_one_letter_code
_entity_poly.pdbx_strand_id
1 'polypeptide(L)'
;YRQAFHPFQIIAGFEKAGFIIYEESILRPILSHIAATQVGNKVRLNDDRIAEVILINHNFLSRPLLRSQDELIDLSAEPQLQIEAIY
;
A
#
# COMPACT_ATOMS: atom_id res chain seq x y z
N TYR A 1 6.25 0.27 17.22
CA TYR A 1 5.34 0.65 16.14
C TYR A 1 3.94 0.06 16.36
N ARG A 2 2.99 0.58 15.63
CA ARG A 2 1.61 0.15 15.76
C ARG A 2 1.19 -0.73 14.61
N GLN A 3 0.49 -1.82 14.96
CA GLN A 3 0.10 -2.83 13.99
C GLN A 3 -1.35 -2.74 13.55
N ALA A 4 -2.20 -2.17 14.38
CA ALA A 4 -3.63 -2.37 14.25
C ALA A 4 -4.15 -1.96 12.88
N PHE A 5 -3.80 -0.77 12.40
CA PHE A 5 -4.29 -0.27 11.13
C PHE A 5 -3.24 0.62 10.50
N HIS A 6 -2.59 0.14 9.47
CA HIS A 6 -1.72 1.01 8.69
C HIS A 6 -2.45 1.45 7.41
N PRO A 7 -2.01 2.56 6.80
CA PRO A 7 -2.76 3.14 5.67
C PRO A 7 -3.03 2.19 4.53
N PHE A 8 -2.07 1.33 4.17
CA PHE A 8 -2.28 0.40 3.06
C PHE A 8 -3.32 -0.67 3.39
N GLN A 9 -3.46 -1.03 4.64
CA GLN A 9 -4.48 -1.98 5.06
C GLN A 9 -5.87 -1.36 4.93
N ILE A 10 -6.01 -0.10 5.31
CA ILE A 10 -7.27 0.62 5.18
C ILE A 10 -7.64 0.78 3.70
N ILE A 11 -6.67 1.15 2.88
CA ILE A 11 -6.89 1.31 1.43
C ILE A 11 -7.31 -0.02 0.82
N ALA A 12 -6.66 -1.12 1.22
CA ALA A 12 -7.00 -2.44 0.73
C ALA A 12 -8.45 -2.81 1.03
N GLY A 13 -8.94 -2.42 2.21
CA GLY A 13 -10.32 -2.65 2.57
C GLY A 13 -11.30 -1.96 1.64
N PHE A 14 -11.03 -0.70 1.27
CA PHE A 14 -11.87 0.02 0.33
C PHE A 14 -11.78 -0.57 -1.08
N GLU A 15 -10.58 -0.95 -1.50
CA GLU A 15 -10.41 -1.57 -2.83
C GLU A 15 -11.14 -2.90 -2.92
N LYS A 16 -11.10 -3.68 -1.85
CA LYS A 16 -11.78 -4.97 -1.80
C LYS A 16 -13.29 -4.81 -1.88
N ALA A 17 -13.82 -3.73 -1.31
CA ALA A 17 -15.25 -3.42 -1.42
C ALA A 17 -15.63 -2.94 -2.82
N GLY A 18 -14.63 -2.66 -3.68
CA GLY A 18 -14.86 -2.22 -5.05
C GLY A 18 -15.49 -0.86 -5.15
N PHE A 19 -15.39 -0.05 -4.10
CA PHE A 19 -16.03 1.26 -4.02
C PHE A 19 -17.53 1.21 -4.22
N ILE A 20 -18.15 0.05 -3.98
CA ILE A 20 -19.57 -0.15 -4.24
C ILE A 20 -20.43 0.79 -3.41
N ILE A 21 -20.04 1.02 -2.16
CA ILE A 21 -20.82 1.83 -1.23
C ILE A 21 -20.45 3.31 -1.34
N TYR A 22 -19.29 3.62 -1.89
CA TYR A 22 -18.74 4.97 -1.91
C TYR A 22 -18.61 5.48 -3.33
N GLU A 23 -18.76 6.78 -3.48
CA GLU A 23 -18.53 7.40 -4.77
C GLU A 23 -17.05 7.45 -5.05
N GLU A 24 -16.60 6.74 -6.09
CA GLU A 24 -15.19 6.60 -6.40
C GLU A 24 -14.54 7.95 -6.73
N SER A 25 -15.27 8.83 -7.40
CA SER A 25 -14.73 10.14 -7.78
C SER A 25 -14.36 10.99 -6.57
N ILE A 26 -14.99 10.74 -5.42
CA ILE A 26 -14.68 11.46 -4.18
C ILE A 26 -13.65 10.69 -3.36
N LEU A 27 -13.84 9.38 -3.24
CA LEU A 27 -13.03 8.57 -2.35
C LEU A 27 -11.63 8.31 -2.89
N ARG A 28 -11.50 8.07 -4.20
CA ARG A 28 -10.21 7.72 -4.77
C ARG A 28 -9.15 8.82 -4.60
N PRO A 29 -9.43 10.10 -4.81
CA PRO A 29 -8.42 11.14 -4.55
C PRO A 29 -7.96 11.17 -3.09
N ILE A 30 -8.88 10.90 -2.14
CA ILE A 30 -8.53 10.87 -0.72
C ILE A 30 -7.59 9.70 -0.45
N LEU A 31 -7.92 8.52 -0.95
CA LEU A 31 -7.07 7.35 -0.76
C LEU A 31 -5.72 7.50 -1.45
N SER A 32 -5.70 8.11 -2.62
CA SER A 32 -4.46 8.39 -3.34
C SER A 32 -3.56 9.31 -2.54
N HIS A 33 -4.14 10.34 -1.92
CA HIS A 33 -3.39 11.26 -1.08
C HIS A 33 -2.79 10.52 0.13
N ILE A 34 -3.60 9.69 0.78
CA ILE A 34 -3.14 8.91 1.93
C ILE A 34 -1.98 8.00 1.52
N ALA A 35 -2.11 7.31 0.39
CA ALA A 35 -1.05 6.43 -0.10
C ALA A 35 0.23 7.23 -0.39
N ALA A 36 0.10 8.40 -0.99
CA ALA A 36 1.24 9.23 -1.35
C ALA A 36 2.05 9.67 -0.13
N THR A 37 1.41 9.83 1.03
CA THR A 37 2.13 10.22 2.24
C THR A 37 3.08 9.13 2.72
N GLN A 38 2.95 7.91 2.22
CA GLN A 38 3.77 6.79 2.63
C GLN A 38 5.04 6.62 1.79
N VAL A 39 5.17 7.36 0.70
CA VAL A 39 6.39 7.30 -0.12
C VAL A 39 7.58 7.73 0.73
N GLY A 40 8.65 6.93 0.70
CA GLY A 40 9.82 7.14 1.52
C GLY A 40 9.82 6.41 2.85
N ASN A 41 8.66 5.92 3.29
CA ASN A 41 8.58 5.15 4.53
C ASN A 41 9.05 3.72 4.30
N LYS A 42 9.53 3.10 5.37
CA LYS A 42 9.92 1.69 5.33
C LYS A 42 8.78 0.83 5.83
N VAL A 43 8.65 -0.32 5.22
CA VAL A 43 7.60 -1.29 5.56
C VAL A 43 8.23 -2.66 5.74
N ARG A 44 7.54 -3.52 6.50
CA ARG A 44 7.92 -4.92 6.61
C ARG A 44 6.89 -5.76 5.86
N LEU A 45 7.40 -6.67 5.04
CA LEU A 45 6.56 -7.59 4.29
C LEU A 45 6.30 -8.86 5.10
N ASN A 46 5.32 -9.65 4.65
CA ASN A 46 4.97 -10.89 5.34
C ASN A 46 6.05 -11.97 5.26
N ASP A 47 7.07 -11.77 4.42
CA ASP A 47 8.24 -12.63 4.38
C ASP A 47 9.42 -12.06 5.18
N ASP A 48 9.14 -11.07 6.03
CA ASP A 48 10.10 -10.41 6.92
C ASP A 48 11.11 -9.49 6.25
N ARG A 49 10.99 -9.28 4.94
CA ARG A 49 11.86 -8.29 4.29
C ARG A 49 11.44 -6.88 4.66
N ILE A 50 12.43 -6.01 4.78
CA ILE A 50 12.20 -4.59 4.97
C ILE A 50 12.39 -3.91 3.62
N ALA A 51 11.44 -3.08 3.24
CA ALA A 51 11.49 -2.38 1.97
C ALA A 51 11.05 -0.94 2.14
N GLU A 52 11.40 -0.12 1.16
CA GLU A 52 11.01 1.29 1.15
C GLU A 52 9.95 1.52 0.07
N VAL A 53 8.93 2.30 0.41
CA VAL A 53 7.91 2.67 -0.55
C VAL A 53 8.49 3.72 -1.50
N ILE A 54 8.53 3.39 -2.79
CA ILE A 54 9.14 4.25 -3.82
C ILE A 54 8.08 5.07 -4.55
N LEU A 55 7.05 4.40 -5.03
CA LEU A 55 5.97 5.03 -5.80
C LEU A 55 4.65 4.36 -5.46
N ILE A 56 3.57 5.13 -5.50
CA ILE A 56 2.25 4.55 -5.38
C ILE A 56 1.80 4.01 -6.74
N ASN A 57 0.94 2.99 -6.70
CA ASN A 57 0.33 2.43 -7.89
C ASN A 57 -1.10 2.96 -7.97
N HIS A 58 -1.38 3.79 -8.98
CA HIS A 58 -2.69 4.44 -9.08
C HIS A 58 -3.82 3.47 -9.42
N ASN A 59 -3.48 2.29 -9.95
CA ASN A 59 -4.49 1.25 -10.21
C ASN A 59 -4.81 0.42 -8.97
N PHE A 60 -3.81 0.25 -8.10
CA PHE A 60 -3.94 -0.53 -6.87
C PHE A 60 -3.22 0.23 -5.75
N LEU A 61 -3.92 1.16 -5.13
CA LEU A 61 -3.32 2.06 -4.16
C LEU A 61 -2.74 1.34 -2.94
N SER A 62 -3.27 0.15 -2.63
CA SER A 62 -2.76 -0.66 -1.53
C SER A 62 -1.52 -1.48 -1.89
N ARG A 63 -1.08 -1.41 -3.14
CA ARG A 63 0.01 -2.23 -3.64
C ARG A 63 1.07 -1.39 -4.32
N PRO A 64 1.85 -0.62 -3.52
CA PRO A 64 2.85 0.29 -4.08
C PRO A 64 4.06 -0.44 -4.64
N LEU A 65 4.89 0.30 -5.37
CA LEU A 65 6.21 -0.17 -5.77
C LEU A 65 7.17 0.02 -4.60
N LEU A 66 7.88 -1.04 -4.25
CA LEU A 66 8.83 -1.03 -3.15
C LEU A 66 10.23 -1.29 -3.65
N ARG A 67 11.20 -0.95 -2.81
CA ARG A 67 12.60 -1.32 -3.03
C ARG A 67 13.15 -1.96 -1.77
N SER A 68 13.70 -3.17 -1.91
CA SER A 68 14.39 -3.85 -0.84
C SER A 68 15.82 -4.10 -1.28
N GLN A 69 16.77 -3.45 -0.61
CA GLN A 69 18.15 -3.44 -1.04
C GLN A 69 18.23 -2.86 -2.46
N ASP A 70 18.71 -3.62 -3.44
CA ASP A 70 18.80 -3.14 -4.81
C ASP A 70 17.71 -3.71 -5.71
N GLU A 71 16.71 -4.35 -5.12
CA GLU A 71 15.66 -5.02 -5.86
C GLU A 71 14.36 -4.25 -5.77
N LEU A 72 13.72 -4.04 -6.94
CA LEU A 72 12.39 -3.44 -6.99
C LEU A 72 11.33 -4.52 -6.85
N ILE A 73 10.32 -4.23 -6.06
CA ILE A 73 9.21 -5.16 -5.81
C ILE A 73 7.92 -4.44 -6.15
N ASP A 74 7.24 -4.91 -7.18
CA ASP A 74 5.92 -4.39 -7.54
C ASP A 74 4.88 -5.29 -6.88
N LEU A 75 4.27 -4.81 -5.80
CA LEU A 75 3.30 -5.60 -5.07
C LEU A 75 2.08 -5.96 -5.90
N SER A 76 1.75 -5.17 -6.90
CA SER A 76 0.60 -5.50 -7.76
C SER A 76 0.87 -6.73 -8.61
N ALA A 77 2.15 -7.07 -8.84
CA ALA A 77 2.55 -8.26 -9.59
C ALA A 77 2.87 -9.44 -8.67
N GLU A 78 2.85 -9.22 -7.36
CA GLU A 78 3.24 -10.25 -6.37
C GLU A 78 2.13 -10.40 -5.34
N PRO A 79 1.02 -11.07 -5.71
CA PRO A 79 -0.14 -11.13 -4.82
C PRO A 79 0.12 -11.85 -3.50
N GLN A 80 1.15 -12.70 -3.44
CA GLN A 80 1.49 -13.42 -2.23
C GLN A 80 2.18 -12.53 -1.19
N LEU A 81 2.73 -11.38 -1.61
CA LEU A 81 3.40 -10.47 -0.70
C LEU A 81 2.41 -9.44 -0.17
N GLN A 82 2.54 -9.12 1.11
CA GLN A 82 1.69 -8.13 1.77
C GLN A 82 2.52 -7.30 2.73
N ILE A 83 2.13 -6.04 2.88
CA ILE A 83 2.72 -5.16 3.88
C ILE A 83 2.09 -5.49 5.22
N GLU A 84 2.92 -5.87 6.19
CA GLU A 84 2.43 -6.21 7.52
C GLU A 84 2.60 -5.09 8.52
N ALA A 85 3.59 -4.23 8.31
CA ALA A 85 3.86 -3.15 9.25
C ALA A 85 4.51 -1.98 8.53
N ILE A 86 4.32 -0.79 9.08
CA ILE A 86 4.99 0.42 8.63
C ILE A 86 5.86 0.92 9.78
N TYR A 87 7.09 1.23 9.46
CA TYR A 87 8.03 1.75 10.44
C TYR A 87 8.06 3.26 10.48
#